data_b426d1fff7238726e91e3c40e7de6775
#
_entry.id   b426d1fff7238726e91e3c40e7de6775
#
_cell.length_a   1.000
_cell.length_b   1.000
_cell.length_c   1.000
_cell.angle_alpha   90.00
_cell.angle_beta   90.00
_cell.angle_gamma   90.00
#
_symmetry.space_group_name_H-M   'P 1'
#
loop_
_entity.id
_entity.type
_entity.pdbx_description
1 polymer ?
#
loop_
_entity_poly.entity_id
_entity_poly.type
_entity_poly.pdbx_seq_one_letter_code
_entity_poly.pdbx_strand_id
1 'polypeptide(L)'
;MKVLKQYRVRLRDLGIKRIGLFGSFVRGDQRPESDIDLLVEFESGRKTFDTFMELSFFLEDVLKHRVELVTVESLSPYIGPYILKEVEYAAIAA
;
A
#
# COMPACT_ATOMS: atom_id res chain seq x y z
N MET A 1 11.65 0.23 -0.11
CA MET A 1 10.60 -0.23 0.83
C MET A 1 11.05 -1.44 1.65
N LYS A 2 12.15 -1.26 2.37
CA LYS A 2 12.72 -2.37 3.16
C LYS A 2 11.76 -2.86 4.24
N VAL A 3 11.00 -1.95 4.86
CA VAL A 3 10.06 -2.31 5.92
C VAL A 3 8.98 -3.25 5.39
N LEU A 4 8.39 -2.95 4.24
CA LEU A 4 7.36 -3.80 3.68
C LEU A 4 7.91 -5.15 3.26
N LYS A 5 9.12 -5.19 2.72
CA LYS A 5 9.77 -6.46 2.38
C LYS A 5 10.03 -7.30 3.63
N GLN A 6 10.40 -6.66 4.73
CA GLN A 6 10.65 -7.32 6.01
C GLN A 6 9.39 -8.03 6.50
N TYR A 7 8.20 -7.46 6.27
CA TYR A 7 6.94 -8.02 6.72
C TYR A 7 6.19 -8.77 5.62
N ARG A 8 6.88 -9.21 4.56
CA ARG A 8 6.24 -9.83 3.40
C ARG A 8 5.38 -11.05 3.74
N VAL A 9 5.81 -11.86 4.69
CA VAL A 9 5.04 -13.04 5.09
C VAL A 9 3.71 -12.63 5.71
N ARG A 10 3.74 -11.65 6.60
CA ARG A 10 2.52 -11.13 7.23
C ARG A 10 1.58 -10.52 6.20
N LEU A 11 2.14 -9.76 5.25
CA LEU A 11 1.32 -9.16 4.20
C LEU A 11 0.65 -10.21 3.33
N ARG A 12 1.38 -11.26 2.99
CA ARG A 12 0.80 -12.36 2.20
C ARG A 12 -0.27 -13.11 2.99
N ASP A 13 -0.08 -13.26 4.29
CA ASP A 13 -1.08 -13.88 5.15
C ASP A 13 -2.37 -13.07 5.16
N LEU A 14 -2.30 -11.77 5.02
CA LEU A 14 -3.47 -10.90 4.90
C LEU A 14 -4.10 -10.94 3.51
N GLY A 15 -3.53 -11.69 2.59
CA GLY A 15 -4.07 -11.84 1.24
C GLY A 15 -3.58 -10.80 0.25
N ILE A 16 -2.45 -10.17 0.53
CA ILE A 16 -1.91 -9.12 -0.34
C ILE A 16 -1.14 -9.76 -1.50
N LYS A 17 -1.49 -9.37 -2.71
CA LYS A 17 -0.78 -9.77 -3.91
C LYS A 17 0.36 -8.81 -4.22
N ARG A 18 0.09 -7.51 -4.18
CA ARG A 18 1.10 -6.47 -4.39
C ARG A 18 0.79 -5.28 -3.51
N ILE A 19 1.84 -4.59 -3.08
CA ILE A 19 1.72 -3.34 -2.35
C ILE A 19 2.86 -2.42 -2.77
N GLY A 20 2.56 -1.15 -2.99
CA GLY A 20 3.55 -0.19 -3.43
C GLY A 20 3.32 1.20 -2.86
N LEU A 21 4.37 1.99 -2.89
CA LEU A 21 4.37 3.37 -2.43
C LEU A 21 4.11 4.29 -3.61
N PHE A 22 3.25 5.28 -3.43
CA PHE A 22 3.08 6.33 -4.41
C PHE A 22 2.89 7.67 -3.69
N GLY A 23 2.64 8.73 -4.45
CA GLY A 23 2.37 10.04 -3.87
C GLY A 23 3.62 10.78 -3.42
N SER A 24 3.47 11.64 -2.40
CA SER A 24 4.51 12.58 -2.01
C SER A 24 5.82 11.90 -1.57
N PHE A 25 5.73 10.73 -0.92
CA PHE A 25 6.93 10.03 -0.46
C PHE A 25 7.75 9.47 -1.62
N VAL A 26 7.10 9.11 -2.74
CA VAL A 26 7.84 8.69 -3.94
C VAL A 26 8.45 9.89 -4.65
N ARG A 27 7.70 10.97 -4.77
CA ARG A 27 8.17 12.18 -5.44
C ARG A 27 9.23 12.94 -4.64
N GLY A 28 9.34 12.66 -3.33
CA GLY A 28 10.30 13.35 -2.48
C GLY A 28 9.83 14.72 -2.01
N ASP A 29 8.53 15.02 -2.14
CA ASP A 29 7.97 16.31 -1.70
C ASP A 29 7.10 16.17 -0.45
N GLN A 30 7.33 15.10 0.32
CA GLN A 30 6.58 14.87 1.56
C GLN A 30 6.91 15.93 2.61
N ARG A 31 5.91 16.19 3.45
CA ARG A 31 6.03 17.08 4.62
C ARG A 31 5.78 16.27 5.88
N PRO A 32 6.11 16.82 7.08
CA PRO A 32 5.87 16.07 8.32
C PRO A 32 4.43 15.61 8.49
N GLU A 33 3.46 16.37 7.98
CA GLU A 33 2.04 16.04 8.07
C GLU A 33 1.53 15.18 6.92
N SER A 34 2.38 14.85 5.94
CA SER A 34 1.96 14.03 4.80
C SER A 34 1.67 12.59 5.23
N ASP A 35 0.58 12.04 4.71
CA ASP A 35 0.27 10.62 4.87
C ASP A 35 1.13 9.79 3.91
N ILE A 36 1.41 8.55 4.30
CA ILE A 36 2.07 7.62 3.40
C ILE A 36 1.01 7.00 2.51
N ASP A 37 1.12 7.22 1.20
CA ASP A 37 0.15 6.71 0.22
C ASP A 37 0.60 5.35 -0.28
N LEU A 38 -0.22 4.33 -0.04
CA LEU A 38 0.08 2.96 -0.44
C LEU A 38 -1.02 2.41 -1.33
N LEU A 39 -0.60 1.82 -2.45
CA LEU A 39 -1.49 1.13 -3.37
C LEU A 39 -1.40 -0.36 -3.09
N VAL A 40 -2.54 -1.00 -2.89
CA VAL A 40 -2.59 -2.42 -2.55
C VAL A 40 -3.47 -3.17 -3.54
N GLU A 41 -3.03 -4.38 -3.90
CA GLU A 41 -3.84 -5.33 -4.65
C GLU A 41 -3.94 -6.60 -3.83
N PHE A 42 -5.17 -7.04 -3.57
CA PHE A 42 -5.43 -8.29 -2.85
C PHE A 42 -5.51 -9.45 -3.82
N GLU A 43 -5.16 -10.65 -3.34
CA GLU A 43 -5.44 -11.87 -4.08
C GLU A 43 -6.95 -12.03 -4.24
N SER A 44 -7.36 -12.71 -5.30
CA SER A 44 -8.78 -12.91 -5.60
C SER A 44 -9.52 -13.49 -4.40
N GLY A 45 -10.62 -12.83 -4.02
CA GLY A 45 -11.46 -13.28 -2.92
C GLY A 45 -10.92 -12.96 -1.53
N ARG A 46 -9.75 -12.33 -1.41
CA ARG A 46 -9.14 -12.05 -0.11
C ARG A 46 -9.45 -10.64 0.40
N LYS A 47 -9.97 -9.76 -0.46
CA LYS A 47 -10.30 -8.40 -0.05
C LYS A 47 -11.64 -8.38 0.67
N THR A 48 -11.61 -8.10 1.98
CA THR A 48 -12.81 -7.88 2.79
C THR A 48 -12.61 -6.61 3.58
N PHE A 49 -13.70 -6.10 4.16
CA PHE A 49 -13.60 -4.93 5.05
C PHE A 49 -12.62 -5.22 6.18
N ASP A 50 -12.72 -6.40 6.78
CA ASP A 50 -11.87 -6.76 7.92
C ASP A 50 -10.39 -6.83 7.52
N THR A 51 -10.06 -7.48 6.40
CA THR A 51 -8.66 -7.56 5.96
C THR A 51 -8.11 -6.21 5.58
N PHE A 52 -8.93 -5.35 4.97
CA PHE A 52 -8.53 -3.99 4.62
C PHE A 52 -8.19 -3.18 5.88
N MET A 53 -9.07 -3.21 6.87
CA MET A 53 -8.85 -2.47 8.11
C MET A 53 -7.67 -3.02 8.90
N GLU A 54 -7.54 -4.35 8.96
CA GLU A 54 -6.41 -4.97 9.64
C GLU A 54 -5.08 -4.57 8.99
N LEU A 55 -5.04 -4.56 7.66
CA LEU A 55 -3.86 -4.11 6.92
C LEU A 55 -3.52 -2.66 7.24
N SER A 56 -4.52 -1.79 7.25
CA SER A 56 -4.33 -0.37 7.53
C SER A 56 -3.72 -0.15 8.90
N PHE A 57 -4.29 -0.79 9.93
CA PHE A 57 -3.77 -0.68 11.29
C PHE A 57 -2.37 -1.25 11.42
N PHE A 58 -2.13 -2.39 10.79
CA PHE A 58 -0.82 -3.03 10.81
C PHE A 58 0.25 -2.11 10.20
N LEU A 59 -0.06 -1.53 9.05
CA LEU A 59 0.89 -0.64 8.37
C LEU A 59 1.17 0.63 9.16
N GLU A 60 0.14 1.21 9.77
CA GLU A 60 0.34 2.40 10.60
C GLU A 60 1.22 2.07 11.81
N ASP A 61 1.05 0.87 12.37
CA ASP A 61 1.85 0.44 13.50
C ASP A 61 3.33 0.24 13.12
N VAL A 62 3.60 -0.46 12.03
CA VAL A 62 4.99 -0.76 11.65
C VAL A 62 5.71 0.42 11.03
N LEU A 63 4.99 1.29 10.32
CA LEU A 63 5.58 2.47 9.69
C LEU A 63 5.62 3.67 10.62
N LYS A 64 4.93 3.62 11.77
CA LYS A 64 4.86 4.70 12.74
C LYS A 64 4.41 6.01 12.10
N HIS A 65 3.41 5.92 11.20
CA HIS A 65 2.94 7.05 10.43
C HIS A 65 1.53 6.76 9.95
N ARG A 66 0.74 7.81 9.70
CA ARG A 66 -0.57 7.65 9.10
C ARG A 66 -0.42 7.17 7.66
N VAL A 67 -1.28 6.25 7.27
CA VAL A 67 -1.26 5.60 5.97
C VAL A 67 -2.59 5.84 5.26
N GLU A 68 -2.54 6.27 4.01
CA GLU A 68 -3.70 6.27 3.13
C GLU A 68 -3.60 5.05 2.23
N LEU A 69 -4.51 4.12 2.42
CA LEU A 69 -4.48 2.85 1.71
C LEU A 69 -5.51 2.86 0.59
N VAL A 70 -5.04 2.68 -0.64
CA VAL A 70 -5.87 2.72 -1.84
C VAL A 70 -5.77 1.37 -2.54
N THR A 71 -6.92 0.82 -2.93
CA THR A 71 -6.93 -0.44 -3.69
C THR A 71 -6.89 -0.16 -5.18
N VAL A 72 -6.34 -1.12 -5.93
CA VAL A 72 -6.24 -0.99 -7.40
C VAL A 72 -7.63 -0.79 -8.02
N GLU A 73 -8.64 -1.51 -7.51
CA GLU A 73 -9.99 -1.43 -8.04
C GLU A 73 -10.66 -0.07 -7.82
N SER A 74 -10.19 0.70 -6.83
CA SER A 74 -10.79 1.99 -6.52
C SER A 74 -10.20 3.15 -7.32
N LEU A 75 -9.17 2.89 -8.13
CA LEU A 75 -8.55 3.94 -8.93
C LEU A 75 -9.50 4.44 -10.02
N SER A 76 -9.65 5.77 -10.09
CA SER A 76 -10.47 6.37 -11.14
C SER A 76 -9.74 6.27 -12.49
N PRO A 77 -10.47 6.28 -13.63
CA PRO A 77 -9.83 6.25 -14.94
C PRO A 77 -9.02 7.50 -15.25
N TYR A 78 -9.23 8.57 -14.49
CA TYR A 78 -8.50 9.82 -14.70
C TYR A 78 -7.18 9.87 -13.98
N ILE A 79 -7.15 9.44 -12.70
CA ILE A 79 -5.97 9.53 -11.86
C ILE A 79 -5.19 8.21 -11.80
N GLY A 80 -5.87 7.09 -12.06
CA GLY A 80 -5.27 5.77 -11.98
C GLY A 80 -4.00 5.61 -12.80
N PRO A 81 -3.99 6.00 -14.10
CA PRO A 81 -2.77 5.87 -14.91
C PRO A 81 -1.58 6.61 -14.35
N TYR A 82 -1.78 7.77 -13.72
CA TYR A 82 -0.68 8.53 -13.11
C TYR A 82 -0.14 7.80 -11.90
N ILE A 83 -1.02 7.25 -11.06
CA ILE A 83 -0.62 6.49 -9.88
C ILE A 83 0.14 5.23 -10.30
N LEU A 84 -0.35 4.50 -11.30
CA LEU A 84 0.28 3.28 -11.79
C LEU A 84 1.66 3.53 -12.38
N LYS A 85 1.90 4.69 -12.96
CA LYS A 85 3.22 5.07 -13.46
C LYS A 85 4.19 5.41 -12.34
N GLU A 86 3.68 5.98 -11.25
CA GLU A 86 4.48 6.50 -10.15
C GLU A 86 4.81 5.43 -9.12
N VAL A 87 3.93 4.44 -8.96
CA VAL A 87 4.02 3.50 -7.84
C VAL A 87 5.31 2.67 -7.88
N GLU A 88 5.92 2.52 -6.69
CA GLU A 88 7.09 1.66 -6.50
C GLU A 88 6.66 0.50 -5.62
N TYR A 89 6.58 -0.68 -6.22
CA TYR A 89 6.12 -1.88 -5.52
C TYR A 89 7.21 -2.45 -4.64
N ALA A 90 6.80 -2.96 -3.46
CA ALA A 90 7.68 -3.70 -2.58
C ALA A 90 7.80 -5.14 -3.08
N ALA A 91 8.98 -5.73 -2.90
CA ALA A 91 9.23 -7.12 -3.28
C ALA A 91 8.70 -8.05 -2.19
N ILE A 92 7.41 -8.39 -2.25
CA ILE A 92 6.78 -9.28 -1.27
C ILE A 92 6.45 -10.66 -1.83
N ALA A 93 6.61 -10.87 -3.13
CA ALA A 93 6.41 -12.18 -3.75
C ALA A 93 7.49 -13.16 -3.27
N ALA A 94 7.11 -14.40 -3.09
CA ALA A 94 8.04 -15.44 -2.67
C ALA A 94 9.06 -15.77 -3.75
#